data_68f67f0f30471b1cf373beb950dc1ce9
#
_entry.id   68f67f0f30471b1cf373beb950dc1ce9
#
_cell.length_a   1.000
_cell.length_b   1.000
_cell.length_c   1.000
_cell.angle_alpha   90.00
_cell.angle_beta   90.00
_cell.angle_gamma   90.00
#
_symmetry.space_group_name_H-M   'P 1'
#
loop_
_entity.id
_entity.type
_entity.pdbx_description
1 polymer ?
#
loop_
_entity_poly.entity_id
_entity_poly.type
_entity_poly.pdbx_seq_one_letter_code
_entity_poly.pdbx_strand_id
1 'polypeptide(L)'
;INFAPALQRTRAATEAMFLMMQWAFDAGYRRYEWKCNAANAGSRRAAQRFGFSYEGVFRQAAVVKGRNRDTAWFAAIDSEWPDLRMAFQTWLAPENFTNDGHQKRSLADLTRPILVAHDPSIKS
;
A
#
# COMPACT_ATOMS: atom_id res chain seq x y z
N ILE A 1 -6.62 6.32 4.87
CA ILE A 1 -7.75 5.73 4.18
C ILE A 1 -8.13 4.41 4.83
N ASN A 2 -9.37 4.31 5.23
CA ASN A 2 -9.88 3.10 5.83
C ASN A 2 -10.90 2.47 4.88
N PHE A 3 -10.62 1.25 4.41
CA PHE A 3 -11.59 0.46 3.68
C PHE A 3 -12.32 -0.47 4.65
N ALA A 4 -13.61 -0.66 4.43
CA ALA A 4 -14.36 -1.70 5.13
C ALA A 4 -13.68 -3.06 4.88
N PRO A 5 -13.70 -3.98 5.87
CA PRO A 5 -13.02 -5.26 5.68
C PRO A 5 -13.44 -6.02 4.42
N ALA A 6 -14.73 -5.91 4.03
CA ALA A 6 -15.22 -6.57 2.83
C ALA A 6 -14.63 -6.01 1.54
N LEU A 7 -14.08 -4.77 1.56
CA LEU A 7 -13.47 -4.13 0.38
C LEU A 7 -11.96 -4.28 0.35
N GLN A 8 -11.34 -4.70 1.45
CA GLN A 8 -9.89 -4.88 1.48
C GLN A 8 -9.46 -5.94 0.47
N ARG A 9 -8.40 -5.62 -0.30
CA ARG A 9 -7.85 -6.48 -1.36
C ARG A 9 -8.76 -6.70 -2.57
N THR A 10 -9.91 -6.04 -2.63
CA THR A 10 -10.76 -6.12 -3.81
C THR A 10 -10.18 -5.28 -4.95
N ARG A 11 -10.63 -5.58 -6.18
CA ARG A 11 -10.27 -4.75 -7.34
C ARG A 11 -10.72 -3.31 -7.15
N ALA A 12 -11.93 -3.11 -6.59
CA ALA A 12 -12.47 -1.77 -6.38
C ALA A 12 -11.61 -0.96 -5.40
N ALA A 13 -11.18 -1.57 -4.28
CA ALA A 13 -10.32 -0.89 -3.31
C ALA A 13 -8.95 -0.56 -3.91
N THR A 14 -8.37 -1.47 -4.68
CA THR A 14 -7.09 -1.26 -5.33
C THR A 14 -7.18 -0.18 -6.41
N GLU A 15 -8.27 -0.18 -7.20
CA GLU A 15 -8.50 0.87 -8.19
C GLU A 15 -8.65 2.24 -7.52
N ALA A 16 -9.37 2.31 -6.39
CA ALA A 16 -9.51 3.56 -5.64
C ALA A 16 -8.15 4.08 -5.18
N MET A 17 -7.30 3.21 -4.66
CA MET A 17 -5.94 3.58 -4.24
C MET A 17 -5.12 4.06 -5.43
N PHE A 18 -5.17 3.36 -6.55
CA PHE A 18 -4.49 3.76 -7.78
C PHE A 18 -4.89 5.17 -8.22
N LEU A 19 -6.19 5.44 -8.25
CA LEU A 19 -6.71 6.74 -8.69
C LEU A 19 -6.29 7.86 -7.74
N MET A 20 -6.30 7.61 -6.44
CA MET A 20 -5.86 8.60 -5.45
C MET A 20 -4.37 8.90 -5.56
N MET A 21 -3.55 7.89 -5.74
CA MET A 21 -2.11 8.06 -5.92
C MET A 21 -1.82 8.80 -7.23
N GLN A 22 -2.51 8.42 -8.31
CA GLN A 22 -2.35 9.09 -9.60
C GLN A 22 -2.70 10.56 -9.49
N TRP A 23 -3.82 10.89 -8.85
CA TRP A 23 -4.21 12.28 -8.63
C TRP A 23 -3.15 13.05 -7.87
N ALA A 24 -2.64 12.48 -6.79
CA ALA A 24 -1.65 13.16 -5.95
C ALA A 24 -0.35 13.44 -6.71
N PHE A 25 0.18 12.44 -7.40
CA PHE A 25 1.44 12.61 -8.14
C PHE A 25 1.27 13.50 -9.37
N ASP A 26 0.14 13.42 -10.06
CA ASP A 26 -0.16 14.32 -11.18
C ASP A 26 -0.31 15.77 -10.72
N ALA A 27 -0.79 15.98 -9.49
CA ALA A 27 -0.90 17.32 -8.89
C ALA A 27 0.45 17.87 -8.40
N GLY A 28 1.53 17.11 -8.52
CA GLY A 28 2.89 17.54 -8.17
C GLY A 28 3.34 17.21 -6.76
N TYR A 29 2.58 16.42 -6.02
CA TYR A 29 3.06 15.96 -4.72
C TYR A 29 4.25 15.04 -4.91
N ARG A 30 5.24 15.18 -4.03
CA ARG A 30 6.47 14.40 -4.11
C ARG A 30 6.39 13.10 -3.33
N ARG A 31 5.41 12.99 -2.44
CA ARG A 31 5.35 11.93 -1.44
C ARG A 31 3.88 11.60 -1.12
N TYR A 32 3.58 10.31 -1.06
CA TYR A 32 2.29 9.79 -0.61
C TYR A 32 2.56 8.86 0.57
N GLU A 33 1.97 9.16 1.71
CA GLU A 33 2.29 8.48 2.96
C GLU A 33 1.18 7.52 3.38
N TRP A 34 1.62 6.45 4.03
CA TRP A 34 0.72 5.53 4.74
C TRP A 34 1.25 5.37 6.15
N LYS A 35 0.39 5.61 7.14
CA LYS A 35 0.75 5.40 8.54
C LYS A 35 -0.34 4.62 9.23
N CYS A 36 0.05 3.79 10.20
CA CYS A 36 -0.89 2.98 10.95
C CYS A 36 -0.31 2.64 12.32
N ASN A 37 -1.17 2.15 13.20
CA ASN A 37 -0.72 1.56 14.45
C ASN A 37 0.26 0.43 14.13
N ALA A 38 1.44 0.45 14.75
CA ALA A 38 2.49 -0.55 14.51
C ALA A 38 2.03 -1.97 14.82
N ALA A 39 1.00 -2.14 15.67
CA ALA A 39 0.42 -3.45 15.98
C ALA A 39 -0.56 -3.94 14.91
N ASN A 40 -0.95 -3.08 13.95
CA ASN A 40 -1.90 -3.45 12.90
C ASN A 40 -1.18 -4.15 11.75
N ALA A 41 -1.01 -5.45 11.86
CA ALA A 41 -0.30 -6.24 10.86
C ALA A 41 -1.00 -6.22 9.49
N GLY A 42 -2.34 -6.20 9.48
CA GLY A 42 -3.11 -6.14 8.23
C GLY A 42 -2.86 -4.86 7.46
N SER A 43 -2.85 -3.72 8.14
CA SER A 43 -2.57 -2.43 7.52
C SER A 43 -1.12 -2.33 7.02
N ARG A 44 -0.17 -2.87 7.79
CA ARG A 44 1.24 -2.91 7.38
C ARG A 44 1.42 -3.73 6.10
N ARG A 45 0.77 -4.89 6.02
CA ARG A 45 0.80 -5.71 4.79
C ARG A 45 0.15 -4.99 3.61
N ALA A 46 -0.98 -4.31 3.86
CA ALA A 46 -1.66 -3.57 2.80
C ALA A 46 -0.79 -2.46 2.23
N ALA A 47 -0.10 -1.70 3.08
CA ALA A 47 0.81 -0.65 2.63
C ALA A 47 1.88 -1.21 1.69
N GLN A 48 2.53 -2.29 2.10
CA GLN A 48 3.58 -2.89 1.29
C GLN A 48 3.04 -3.48 -0.02
N ARG A 49 1.86 -4.10 0.03
CA ARG A 49 1.20 -4.62 -1.16
C ARG A 49 0.94 -3.52 -2.19
N PHE A 50 0.54 -2.33 -1.76
CA PHE A 50 0.31 -1.19 -2.64
C PHE A 50 1.61 -0.53 -3.12
N GLY A 51 2.76 -1.00 -2.65
CA GLY A 51 4.04 -0.48 -3.12
C GLY A 51 4.61 0.64 -2.27
N PHE A 52 4.09 0.85 -1.06
CA PHE A 52 4.68 1.79 -0.12
C PHE A 52 5.88 1.16 0.56
N SER A 53 7.03 1.80 0.47
CA SER A 53 8.23 1.32 1.13
C SER A 53 8.20 1.63 2.62
N TYR A 54 8.70 0.69 3.42
CA TYR A 54 8.77 0.85 4.87
C TYR A 54 9.79 1.92 5.24
N GLU A 55 9.42 2.80 6.18
CA GLU A 55 10.32 3.87 6.64
C GLU A 55 10.66 3.77 8.11
N GLY A 56 9.90 3.05 8.89
CA GLY A 56 10.23 2.85 10.30
C GLY A 56 9.03 2.94 11.21
N VAL A 57 9.31 2.86 12.50
CA VAL A 57 8.28 2.95 13.55
C VAL A 57 8.64 4.12 14.46
N PHE A 58 7.68 5.02 14.64
CA PHE A 58 7.78 6.07 15.66
C PHE A 58 7.30 5.49 16.98
N ARG A 59 8.23 5.32 17.91
CA ARG A 59 7.92 4.78 19.23
C ARG A 59 7.21 5.84 20.06
N GLN A 60 6.18 5.44 20.82
CA GLN A 60 5.41 6.32 21.69
C GLN A 60 4.88 7.57 20.96
N ALA A 61 4.45 7.38 19.71
CA ALA A 61 4.03 8.48 18.85
C ALA A 61 2.72 9.12 19.31
N ALA A 62 1.86 8.35 19.98
CA ALA A 62 0.57 8.84 20.44
C ALA A 62 0.09 8.04 21.65
N VAL A 63 -0.86 8.66 22.38
CA VAL A 63 -1.62 7.98 23.43
C VAL A 63 -3.06 7.93 22.97
N VAL A 64 -3.62 6.72 22.83
CA VAL A 64 -4.99 6.51 22.38
C VAL A 64 -5.72 5.71 23.46
N LYS A 65 -6.79 6.28 24.00
CA LYS A 65 -7.59 5.66 25.06
C LYS A 65 -6.73 5.25 26.26
N GLY A 66 -5.76 6.10 26.64
CA GLY A 66 -4.86 5.85 27.76
C GLY A 66 -3.76 4.83 27.49
N ARG A 67 -3.60 4.35 26.26
CA ARG A 67 -2.58 3.38 25.88
C ARG A 67 -1.58 3.98 24.92
N ASN A 68 -0.33 3.56 25.06
CA ASN A 68 0.73 3.91 24.12
C ASN A 68 0.42 3.37 22.71
N ARG A 69 0.74 4.16 21.71
CA ARG A 69 0.65 3.75 20.33
C ARG A 69 1.94 4.09 19.60
N ASP A 70 2.60 3.07 19.09
CA ASP A 70 3.68 3.23 18.14
C ASP A 70 3.08 3.31 16.73
N THR A 71 3.65 4.16 15.88
CA THR A 71 3.14 4.37 14.54
C THR A 71 4.14 3.86 13.51
N ALA A 72 3.70 2.97 12.64
CA ALA A 72 4.48 2.50 11.50
C ALA A 72 4.25 3.43 10.30
N TRP A 73 5.34 3.79 9.61
CA TRP A 73 5.34 4.71 8.49
C TRP A 73 5.81 4.03 7.22
N PHE A 74 5.08 4.30 6.14
CA PHE A 74 5.40 3.83 4.79
C PHE A 74 5.20 4.98 3.82
N ALA A 75 5.90 4.98 2.70
CA ALA A 75 5.73 6.01 1.69
C ALA A 75 6.05 5.53 0.29
N ALA A 76 5.40 6.15 -0.68
CA ALA A 76 5.79 6.11 -2.08
C ALA A 76 6.19 7.53 -2.48
N ILE A 77 7.24 7.66 -3.27
CA ILE A 77 7.71 8.96 -3.73
C ILE A 77 7.53 9.11 -5.25
N ASP A 78 7.64 10.34 -5.72
CA ASP A 78 7.36 10.67 -7.11
C ASP A 78 8.25 9.92 -8.11
N SER A 79 9.52 9.69 -7.77
CA SER A 79 10.42 8.94 -8.65
C SER A 79 10.06 7.46 -8.77
N GLU A 80 9.32 6.91 -7.81
CA GLU A 80 8.85 5.53 -7.83
C GLU A 80 7.51 5.37 -8.55
N TRP A 81 6.77 6.47 -8.69
CA TRP A 81 5.40 6.42 -9.20
C TRP A 81 5.28 5.82 -10.61
N PRO A 82 6.14 6.14 -11.59
CA PRO A 82 6.00 5.53 -12.92
C PRO A 82 5.99 4.00 -12.90
N ASP A 83 6.88 3.39 -12.12
CA ASP A 83 6.93 1.93 -12.00
C ASP A 83 5.74 1.39 -11.20
N LEU A 84 5.35 2.08 -10.12
CA LEU A 84 4.16 1.70 -9.35
C LEU A 84 2.90 1.80 -10.19
N ARG A 85 2.78 2.85 -10.99
CA ARG A 85 1.64 3.02 -11.91
C ARG A 85 1.54 1.85 -12.87
N MET A 86 2.65 1.42 -13.45
CA MET A 86 2.65 0.25 -14.32
C MET A 86 2.24 -1.01 -13.59
N ALA A 87 2.71 -1.19 -12.35
CA ALA A 87 2.32 -2.35 -11.54
C ALA A 87 0.82 -2.38 -11.29
N PHE A 88 0.22 -1.24 -10.92
CA PHE A 88 -1.22 -1.15 -10.73
C PHE A 88 -1.99 -1.42 -12.03
N GLN A 89 -1.54 -0.82 -13.15
CA GLN A 89 -2.20 -1.02 -14.43
C GLN A 89 -2.13 -2.48 -14.88
N THR A 90 -0.99 -3.13 -14.68
CA THR A 90 -0.83 -4.56 -15.00
C THR A 90 -1.76 -5.41 -14.14
N TRP A 91 -1.84 -5.11 -12.84
CA TRP A 91 -2.70 -5.88 -11.94
C TRP A 91 -4.18 -5.68 -12.26
N LEU A 92 -4.60 -4.43 -12.56
CA LEU A 92 -6.00 -4.08 -12.83
C LEU A 92 -6.46 -4.50 -14.21
N ALA A 93 -5.55 -4.88 -15.12
CA ALA A 93 -5.91 -5.28 -16.47
C ALA A 93 -6.81 -6.52 -16.46
N PRO A 94 -7.86 -6.57 -17.31
CA PRO A 94 -8.76 -7.73 -17.36
C PRO A 94 -8.03 -9.06 -17.57
N GLU A 95 -6.93 -9.05 -18.30
CA GLU A 95 -6.12 -10.24 -18.58
C GLU A 95 -5.49 -10.85 -17.34
N ASN A 96 -5.40 -10.09 -16.26
CA ASN A 96 -4.83 -10.57 -14.99
C ASN A 96 -5.82 -11.38 -14.16
N PHE A 97 -7.07 -11.50 -14.62
CA PHE A 97 -8.11 -12.19 -13.87
C PHE A 97 -8.70 -13.32 -14.68
N THR A 98 -9.00 -14.43 -14.01
CA THR A 98 -9.72 -15.55 -14.61
C THR A 98 -11.22 -15.21 -14.74
N ASN A 99 -11.97 -16.09 -15.45
CA ASN A 99 -13.41 -15.88 -15.63
C ASN A 99 -14.17 -15.85 -14.30
N ASP A 100 -13.66 -16.51 -13.28
CA ASP A 100 -14.25 -16.52 -11.93
C ASP A 100 -13.66 -15.45 -11.00
N GLY A 101 -12.88 -14.51 -11.55
CA GLY A 101 -12.42 -13.33 -10.81
C GLY A 101 -11.14 -13.51 -10.00
N HIS A 102 -10.42 -14.62 -10.19
CA HIS A 102 -9.16 -14.84 -9.49
C HIS A 102 -7.99 -14.18 -10.21
N GLN A 103 -7.10 -13.51 -9.45
CA GLN A 103 -5.91 -12.89 -10.02
C GLN A 103 -4.93 -13.95 -10.53
N LYS A 104 -4.27 -13.66 -11.64
CA LYS A 104 -3.19 -14.51 -12.17
C LYS A 104 -1.85 -14.14 -11.55
N ARG A 105 -1.62 -12.83 -11.34
CA ARG A 105 -0.44 -12.31 -10.65
C ARG A 105 -0.92 -11.43 -9.50
N SER A 106 -0.26 -11.55 -8.34
CA SER A 106 -0.60 -10.71 -7.18
C SER A 106 0.00 -9.31 -7.35
N LEU A 107 -0.69 -8.31 -6.80
CA LEU A 107 -0.14 -6.95 -6.77
C LEU A 107 1.15 -6.92 -5.95
N ALA A 108 1.22 -7.67 -4.85
CA ALA A 108 2.42 -7.74 -4.04
C ALA A 108 3.64 -8.19 -4.84
N ASP A 109 3.47 -9.17 -5.74
CA ASP A 109 4.56 -9.62 -6.60
C ASP A 109 4.99 -8.55 -7.60
N LEU A 110 4.03 -7.77 -8.10
CA LEU A 110 4.31 -6.70 -9.06
C LEU A 110 4.98 -5.49 -8.41
N THR A 111 4.66 -5.17 -7.15
CA THR A 111 5.22 -4.01 -6.47
C THR A 111 6.52 -4.33 -5.74
N ARG A 112 6.76 -5.59 -5.38
CA ARG A 112 7.94 -5.99 -4.60
C ARG A 112 9.27 -5.49 -5.18
N PRO A 113 9.53 -5.59 -6.50
CA PRO A 113 10.80 -5.12 -7.05
C PRO A 113 10.99 -3.60 -6.96
N ILE A 114 9.92 -2.86 -6.74
CA ILE A 114 9.96 -1.39 -6.72
C ILE A 114 10.27 -0.88 -5.31
N LEU A 115 9.94 -1.68 -4.27
CA LEU A 115 10.16 -1.29 -2.89
C LEU A 115 11.65 -1.06 -2.60
N VAL A 116 11.96 0.09 -1.99
CA VAL A 116 13.34 0.39 -1.57
C VAL A 116 13.64 -0.14 -0.16
N ALA A 117 12.60 -0.45 0.61
CA ALA A 117 12.72 -1.05 1.94
C ALA A 117 11.50 -1.91 2.23
N HIS A 118 11.73 -3.03 2.89
CA HIS A 118 10.68 -3.99 3.26
C HIS A 118 10.42 -3.93 4.75
N ASP A 119 9.16 -4.06 5.14
CA ASP A 119 8.76 -4.12 6.54
C ASP A 119 9.30 -5.42 7.17
N PRO A 120 10.17 -5.33 8.19
CA PRO A 120 10.75 -6.52 8.78
C PRO A 120 9.75 -7.40 9.54
N SER A 121 8.58 -6.87 9.86
CA SER A 121 7.53 -7.63 10.53
C SER A 121 6.73 -8.51 9.58
N ILE A 122 6.88 -8.31 8.27
CA ILE A 122 6.15 -9.05 7.25
C ILE A 122 7.08 -10.13 6.69
N LYS A 123 6.64 -11.38 6.80
CA LYS A 123 7.34 -12.50 6.16
C LYS A 123 6.90 -12.60 4.71
N SER A 124 7.88 -12.59 3.83
CA SER A 124 7.65 -12.75 2.41
C SER A 124 7.50 -14.22 2.02
#